data_4a0445057a24814668ccfc84a4a19058
#
_entry.id   4a0445057a24814668ccfc84a4a19058
#
_cell.length_a   1.000
_cell.length_b   1.000
_cell.length_c   1.000
_cell.angle_alpha   90.00
_cell.angle_beta   90.00
_cell.angle_gamma   90.00
#
_symmetry.space_group_name_H-M   'P 1'
#
loop_
_entity.id
_entity.type
_entity.pdbx_description
1 polymer ?
#
loop_
_entity_poly.entity_id
_entity_poly.type
_entity_poly.pdbx_seq_one_letter_code
_entity_poly.pdbx_strand_id
1 'polypeptide(L)'
;LTDTGADVCYLGNEEMCCGVPMKMAGKWDLFEKIYEHNVAAAREHGAKTIVTSCPACGLVWKEMYADIARKRGEEFEFEVKHYSEIIAPAIADGTIKLTRPVEGRITFHDSCHQGRAQGFYEPPRDMLKAIPGIDYVEMEHNREEGLCCGSVVTLVGEIDKGPVLGKQRLDEAVDAAVDKLVALCPCCQVQLRDSNLKNKMNIEIDDLARVVAESAG
;
A
#
# COMPACT_ATOMS: atom_id res chain seq x y z
N LEU A 1 -10.86 -0.68 -10.36
CA LEU A 1 -12.01 -1.09 -9.52
C LEU A 1 -13.32 -1.10 -10.31
N THR A 2 -13.63 -0.09 -11.09
CA THR A 2 -14.87 -0.06 -11.91
C THR A 2 -15.01 -1.27 -12.83
N ASP A 3 -13.91 -1.78 -13.37
CA ASP A 3 -13.89 -2.96 -14.25
C ASP A 3 -14.27 -4.27 -13.52
N THR A 4 -14.27 -4.26 -12.19
CA THR A 4 -14.80 -5.39 -11.40
C THR A 4 -16.32 -5.39 -11.28
N GLY A 5 -17.00 -4.38 -11.84
CA GLY A 5 -18.45 -4.16 -11.69
C GLY A 5 -18.86 -3.54 -10.36
N ALA A 6 -17.89 -3.13 -9.53
CA ALA A 6 -18.18 -2.45 -8.28
C ALA A 6 -18.69 -1.02 -8.53
N ASP A 7 -19.68 -0.60 -7.76
CA ASP A 7 -20.11 0.80 -7.67
C ASP A 7 -19.09 1.55 -6.80
N VAL A 8 -18.27 2.40 -7.44
CA VAL A 8 -17.13 3.06 -6.80
C VAL A 8 -17.37 4.56 -6.72
N CYS A 9 -17.35 5.10 -5.50
CA CYS A 9 -17.31 6.53 -5.26
C CYS A 9 -15.88 6.96 -4.91
N TYR A 10 -15.40 8.03 -5.54
CA TYR A 10 -14.14 8.70 -5.20
C TYR A 10 -14.45 10.08 -4.65
N LEU A 11 -14.07 10.33 -3.39
CA LEU A 11 -14.43 11.55 -2.66
C LEU A 11 -13.70 12.81 -3.17
N GLY A 12 -12.60 12.65 -3.91
CA GLY A 12 -11.86 13.79 -4.47
C GLY A 12 -11.39 14.77 -3.39
N ASN A 13 -11.83 16.03 -3.51
CA ASN A 13 -11.44 17.10 -2.58
C ASN A 13 -12.09 16.99 -1.19
N GLU A 14 -13.07 16.13 -1.01
CA GLU A 14 -13.68 15.86 0.29
C GLU A 14 -12.86 14.85 1.11
N GLU A 15 -11.93 14.15 0.47
CA GLU A 15 -11.06 13.20 1.15
C GLU A 15 -9.99 13.92 1.97
N MET A 16 -9.90 13.57 3.24
CA MET A 16 -8.76 13.92 4.08
C MET A 16 -7.77 12.77 4.21
N CYS A 17 -6.50 13.10 4.52
CA CYS A 17 -5.51 12.11 4.93
C CYS A 17 -6.09 11.21 6.04
N CYS A 18 -5.71 9.93 6.05
CA CYS A 18 -6.14 9.01 7.11
C CYS A 18 -5.66 9.40 8.54
N GLY A 19 -4.78 10.38 8.67
CA GLY A 19 -4.32 10.91 9.95
C GLY A 19 -3.19 10.14 10.61
N VAL A 20 -2.67 9.06 10.02
CA VAL A 20 -1.52 8.33 10.60
C VAL A 20 -0.35 9.24 10.98
N PRO A 21 0.08 10.23 10.17
CA PRO A 21 1.17 11.12 10.56
C PRO A 21 0.85 11.95 11.81
N MET A 22 -0.41 12.36 11.96
CA MET A 22 -0.85 13.14 13.15
C MET A 22 -0.80 12.27 14.40
N LYS A 23 -1.30 11.03 14.30
CA LYS A 23 -1.22 10.07 15.41
C LYS A 23 0.23 9.80 15.82
N MET A 24 1.12 9.59 14.87
CA MET A 24 2.54 9.34 15.13
C MET A 24 3.26 10.53 15.77
N ALA A 25 2.85 11.76 15.40
CA ALA A 25 3.33 12.99 16.00
C ALA A 25 2.69 13.31 17.38
N GLY A 26 1.84 12.43 17.91
CA GLY A 26 1.13 12.65 19.18
C GLY A 26 0.03 13.70 19.13
N LYS A 27 -0.42 14.08 17.93
CA LYS A 27 -1.48 15.08 17.70
C LYS A 27 -2.85 14.42 17.70
N TRP A 28 -3.25 13.88 18.84
CA TRP A 28 -4.47 13.08 19.00
C TRP A 28 -5.75 13.86 18.65
N ASP A 29 -5.86 15.11 19.08
CA ASP A 29 -7.02 15.96 18.78
C ASP A 29 -7.23 16.17 17.27
N LEU A 30 -6.12 16.30 16.53
CA LEU A 30 -6.18 16.39 15.07
C LEU A 30 -6.54 15.06 14.44
N PHE A 31 -6.01 13.96 14.96
CA PHE A 31 -6.33 12.62 14.49
C PHE A 31 -7.83 12.31 14.66
N GLU A 32 -8.42 12.66 15.81
CA GLU A 32 -9.84 12.49 16.06
C GLU A 32 -10.73 13.36 15.15
N LYS A 33 -10.34 14.61 14.88
CA LYS A 33 -11.05 15.45 13.91
C LYS A 33 -11.01 14.89 12.49
N ILE A 34 -9.89 14.30 12.11
CA ILE A 34 -9.75 13.63 10.80
C ILE A 34 -10.66 12.38 10.75
N TYR A 35 -10.71 11.60 11.83
CA TYR A 35 -11.66 10.49 11.97
C TYR A 35 -13.10 10.95 11.75
N GLU A 36 -13.53 11.97 12.49
CA GLU A 36 -14.89 12.51 12.40
C GLU A 36 -15.25 12.92 10.97
N HIS A 37 -14.36 13.67 10.32
CA HIS A 37 -14.55 14.10 8.94
C HIS A 37 -14.63 12.93 7.97
N ASN A 38 -13.67 12.03 7.98
CA ASN A 38 -13.60 10.93 7.01
C ASN A 38 -14.78 9.95 7.18
N VAL A 39 -15.16 9.65 8.41
CA VAL A 39 -16.31 8.77 8.69
C VAL A 39 -17.62 9.44 8.27
N ALA A 40 -17.78 10.74 8.53
CA ALA A 40 -18.97 11.48 8.10
C ALA A 40 -19.08 11.52 6.56
N ALA A 41 -17.99 11.84 5.85
CA ALA A 41 -17.97 11.84 4.40
C ALA A 41 -18.29 10.46 3.81
N ALA A 42 -17.71 9.39 4.34
CA ALA A 42 -18.01 8.03 3.89
C ALA A 42 -19.50 7.66 4.09
N ARG A 43 -20.09 8.06 5.21
CA ARG A 43 -21.53 7.85 5.51
C ARG A 43 -22.43 8.63 4.57
N GLU A 44 -22.09 9.89 4.31
CA GLU A 44 -22.86 10.77 3.41
C GLU A 44 -22.96 10.19 1.99
N HIS A 45 -21.88 9.57 1.52
CA HIS A 45 -21.82 8.89 0.23
C HIS A 45 -22.35 7.43 0.27
N GLY A 46 -22.89 6.98 1.40
CA GLY A 46 -23.49 5.65 1.54
C GLY A 46 -22.51 4.49 1.41
N ALA A 47 -21.22 4.75 1.66
CA ALA A 47 -20.19 3.73 1.56
C ALA A 47 -20.45 2.53 2.49
N LYS A 48 -20.24 1.33 1.97
CA LYS A 48 -20.27 0.07 2.74
C LYS A 48 -18.88 -0.49 2.92
N THR A 49 -18.06 -0.32 1.89
CA THR A 49 -16.67 -0.78 1.87
C THR A 49 -15.75 0.40 1.64
N ILE A 50 -14.76 0.55 2.48
CA ILE A 50 -13.65 1.50 2.31
C ILE A 50 -12.52 0.77 1.59
N VAL A 51 -12.19 1.23 0.39
CA VAL A 51 -11.08 0.69 -0.38
C VAL A 51 -9.90 1.63 -0.30
N THR A 52 -8.76 1.13 0.16
CA THR A 52 -7.56 1.93 0.32
C THR A 52 -6.46 1.54 -0.67
N SER A 53 -5.68 2.51 -1.11
CA SER A 53 -4.47 2.29 -1.92
C SER A 53 -3.19 2.25 -1.07
N CYS A 54 -3.31 2.53 0.22
CA CYS A 54 -2.20 2.52 1.16
C CYS A 54 -2.51 1.59 2.33
N PRO A 55 -1.67 0.59 2.62
CA PRO A 55 -1.93 -0.33 3.73
C PRO A 55 -1.90 0.37 5.10
N ALA A 56 -1.17 1.47 5.26
CA ALA A 56 -1.23 2.26 6.49
C ALA A 56 -2.62 2.93 6.66
N CYS A 57 -3.22 3.41 5.57
CA CYS A 57 -4.58 3.95 5.60
C CYS A 57 -5.60 2.83 5.90
N GLY A 58 -5.43 1.65 5.29
CA GLY A 58 -6.25 0.49 5.59
C GLY A 58 -6.22 0.12 7.07
N LEU A 59 -5.03 0.07 7.67
CA LEU A 59 -4.87 -0.19 9.11
C LEU A 59 -5.55 0.87 9.97
N VAL A 60 -5.46 2.15 9.59
CA VAL A 60 -6.14 3.25 10.32
C VAL A 60 -7.65 3.03 10.32
N TRP A 61 -8.24 2.81 9.16
CA TRP A 61 -9.67 2.58 9.04
C TRP A 61 -10.11 1.32 9.78
N LYS A 62 -9.42 0.20 9.55
CA LYS A 62 -9.81 -1.12 10.05
C LYS A 62 -9.69 -1.26 11.58
N GLU A 63 -8.69 -0.62 12.18
CA GLU A 63 -8.41 -0.80 13.60
C GLU A 63 -8.57 0.49 14.41
N MET A 64 -7.94 1.59 13.96
CA MET A 64 -7.85 2.80 14.77
C MET A 64 -9.15 3.58 14.81
N TYR A 65 -9.81 3.73 13.67
CA TYR A 65 -11.12 4.38 13.59
C TYR A 65 -12.19 3.51 14.25
N ALA A 66 -12.16 2.20 14.04
CA ALA A 66 -13.04 1.27 14.74
C ALA A 66 -12.87 1.33 16.27
N ASP A 67 -11.63 1.50 16.76
CA ASP A 67 -11.35 1.66 18.19
C ASP A 67 -11.88 2.99 18.74
N ILE A 68 -11.77 4.09 18.00
CA ILE A 68 -12.36 5.38 18.38
C ILE A 68 -13.88 5.25 18.45
N ALA A 69 -14.52 4.71 17.42
CA ALA A 69 -15.97 4.51 17.39
C ALA A 69 -16.43 3.67 18.59
N ARG A 70 -15.77 2.55 18.85
CA ARG A 70 -16.07 1.69 20.00
C ARG A 70 -15.95 2.41 21.32
N LYS A 71 -14.91 3.23 21.53
CA LYS A 71 -14.71 4.01 22.76
C LYS A 71 -15.78 5.09 22.93
N ARG A 72 -16.32 5.61 21.85
CA ARG A 72 -17.37 6.62 21.84
C ARG A 72 -18.79 6.02 21.89
N GLY A 73 -18.93 4.69 21.78
CA GLY A 73 -20.22 4.02 21.67
C GLY A 73 -20.91 4.25 20.30
N GLU A 74 -20.14 4.58 19.28
CA GLU A 74 -20.59 4.78 17.91
C GLU A 74 -20.55 3.45 17.14
N GLU A 75 -21.45 3.27 16.17
CA GLU A 75 -21.37 2.17 15.22
C GLU A 75 -20.26 2.42 14.19
N PHE A 76 -19.52 1.37 13.85
CA PHE A 76 -18.52 1.39 12.77
C PHE A 76 -18.87 0.28 11.78
N GLU A 77 -19.60 0.64 10.74
CA GLU A 77 -20.27 -0.26 9.81
C GLU A 77 -19.45 -0.61 8.57
N PHE A 78 -18.24 -0.08 8.43
CA PHE A 78 -17.48 -0.22 7.20
C PHE A 78 -16.66 -1.52 7.14
N GLU A 79 -16.77 -2.25 6.04
CA GLU A 79 -15.76 -3.20 5.62
C GLU A 79 -14.56 -2.43 5.09
N VAL A 80 -13.34 -2.84 5.43
CA VAL A 80 -12.11 -2.15 4.96
C VAL A 80 -11.24 -3.13 4.20
N LYS A 81 -10.92 -2.79 2.96
CA LYS A 81 -10.08 -3.59 2.06
C LYS A 81 -8.97 -2.77 1.43
N HIS A 82 -7.83 -3.39 1.21
CA HIS A 82 -6.85 -2.86 0.28
C HIS A 82 -7.27 -3.23 -1.16
N TYR A 83 -7.02 -2.35 -2.14
CA TYR A 83 -7.45 -2.61 -3.53
C TYR A 83 -6.94 -3.97 -4.07
N SER A 84 -5.76 -4.42 -3.65
CA SER A 84 -5.21 -5.71 -4.10
C SER A 84 -6.05 -6.91 -3.66
N GLU A 85 -6.77 -6.80 -2.55
CA GLU A 85 -7.69 -7.85 -2.07
C GLU A 85 -8.96 -7.97 -2.92
N ILE A 86 -9.21 -6.97 -3.77
CA ILE A 86 -10.34 -6.94 -4.72
C ILE A 86 -9.85 -7.30 -6.13
N ILE A 87 -8.73 -6.72 -6.55
CA ILE A 87 -8.21 -6.86 -7.91
C ILE A 87 -7.61 -8.25 -8.14
N ALA A 88 -6.89 -8.83 -7.17
CA ALA A 88 -6.29 -10.15 -7.34
C ALA A 88 -7.34 -11.26 -7.63
N PRO A 89 -8.45 -11.37 -6.89
CA PRO A 89 -9.53 -12.30 -7.23
C PRO A 89 -10.14 -12.04 -8.62
N ALA A 90 -10.33 -10.76 -8.99
CA ALA A 90 -10.90 -10.39 -10.29
C ALA A 90 -9.98 -10.70 -11.47
N ILE A 91 -8.67 -10.73 -11.24
CA ILE A 91 -7.70 -11.24 -12.22
C ILE A 91 -7.79 -12.76 -12.29
N ALA A 92 -7.85 -13.43 -11.15
CA ALA A 92 -7.88 -14.90 -11.07
C ALA A 92 -9.12 -15.51 -11.74
N ASP A 93 -10.29 -14.86 -11.64
CA ASP A 93 -11.53 -15.32 -12.27
C ASP A 93 -11.72 -14.82 -13.72
N GLY A 94 -10.79 -14.00 -14.22
CA GLY A 94 -10.79 -13.47 -15.58
C GLY A 94 -11.71 -12.27 -15.81
N THR A 95 -12.29 -11.68 -14.78
CA THR A 95 -13.04 -10.42 -14.84
C THR A 95 -12.12 -9.29 -15.30
N ILE A 96 -10.90 -9.22 -14.78
CA ILE A 96 -9.84 -8.34 -15.25
C ILE A 96 -8.83 -9.18 -16.04
N LYS A 97 -8.59 -8.79 -17.29
CA LYS A 97 -7.64 -9.48 -18.17
C LYS A 97 -6.35 -8.68 -18.29
N LEU A 98 -5.25 -9.32 -17.97
CA LEU A 98 -3.91 -8.79 -18.16
C LEU A 98 -3.37 -9.30 -19.49
N THR A 99 -3.36 -8.46 -20.51
CA THR A 99 -3.08 -8.86 -21.90
C THR A 99 -1.82 -8.24 -22.48
N ARG A 100 -1.37 -7.11 -21.92
CA ARG A 100 -0.14 -6.45 -22.38
C ARG A 100 1.04 -6.97 -21.56
N PRO A 101 2.11 -7.45 -22.21
CA PRO A 101 3.28 -7.89 -21.47
C PRO A 101 4.00 -6.70 -20.82
N VAL A 102 4.47 -6.92 -19.59
CA VAL A 102 5.42 -6.05 -18.90
C VAL A 102 6.70 -6.86 -18.72
N GLU A 103 7.73 -6.51 -19.50
CA GLU A 103 8.97 -7.26 -19.51
C GLU A 103 9.88 -6.85 -18.34
N GLY A 104 10.60 -7.82 -17.78
CA GLY A 104 11.66 -7.60 -16.82
C GLY A 104 11.62 -8.52 -15.62
N ARG A 105 12.72 -8.51 -14.90
CA ARG A 105 12.88 -9.23 -13.64
C ARG A 105 12.42 -8.36 -12.48
N ILE A 106 11.32 -8.74 -11.84
CA ILE A 106 10.59 -7.89 -10.91
C ILE A 106 10.48 -8.58 -9.54
N THR A 107 10.66 -7.79 -8.48
CA THR A 107 10.39 -8.23 -7.10
C THR A 107 9.36 -7.35 -6.43
N PHE A 108 8.86 -7.81 -5.29
CA PHE A 108 7.87 -7.10 -4.49
C PHE A 108 8.39 -6.73 -3.10
N HIS A 109 8.09 -5.51 -2.67
CA HIS A 109 8.39 -5.05 -1.31
C HIS A 109 7.19 -5.26 -0.39
N ASP A 110 7.31 -6.15 0.56
CA ASP A 110 6.33 -6.34 1.63
C ASP A 110 6.33 -5.14 2.58
N SER A 111 5.28 -4.34 2.49
CA SER A 111 5.07 -3.24 3.44
C SER A 111 4.73 -3.77 4.83
N CYS A 112 5.35 -3.22 5.87
CA CYS A 112 5.08 -3.67 7.25
C CYS A 112 3.61 -3.52 7.66
N HIS A 113 2.91 -2.48 7.18
CA HIS A 113 1.49 -2.30 7.45
C HIS A 113 0.59 -3.24 6.62
N GLN A 114 1.07 -3.77 5.49
CA GLN A 114 0.36 -4.79 4.73
C GLN A 114 0.54 -6.17 5.37
N GLY A 115 1.78 -6.59 5.48
CA GLY A 115 2.11 -7.95 5.91
C GLY A 115 1.97 -8.12 7.42
N ARG A 116 2.93 -7.62 8.21
CA ARG A 116 2.98 -7.83 9.65
C ARG A 116 1.78 -7.30 10.42
N ALA A 117 1.17 -6.19 9.99
CA ALA A 117 0.02 -5.63 10.69
C ALA A 117 -1.32 -6.20 10.22
N GLN A 118 -1.48 -6.53 8.95
CA GLN A 118 -2.77 -6.94 8.39
C GLN A 118 -2.80 -8.36 7.80
N GLY A 119 -1.64 -9.03 7.67
CA GLY A 119 -1.57 -10.45 7.34
C GLY A 119 -1.83 -10.81 5.87
N PHE A 120 -1.84 -9.86 4.91
CA PHE A 120 -2.04 -10.20 3.51
C PHE A 120 -0.75 -10.05 2.70
N TYR A 121 -0.22 -11.17 2.20
CA TYR A 121 1.04 -11.24 1.47
C TYR A 121 0.85 -11.66 0.01
N GLU A 122 -0.11 -12.55 -0.26
CA GLU A 122 -0.24 -13.18 -1.57
C GLU A 122 -0.96 -12.33 -2.63
N PRO A 123 -2.03 -11.56 -2.33
CA PRO A 123 -2.74 -10.82 -3.38
C PRO A 123 -1.84 -9.96 -4.28
N PRO A 124 -0.86 -9.19 -3.79
CA PRO A 124 0.07 -8.45 -4.64
C PRO A 124 0.95 -9.33 -5.52
N ARG A 125 1.36 -10.50 -4.99
CA ARG A 125 2.16 -11.48 -5.71
C ARG A 125 1.39 -12.15 -6.83
N ASP A 126 0.14 -12.51 -6.55
CA ASP A 126 -0.76 -13.12 -7.53
C ASP A 126 -1.01 -12.16 -8.69
N MET A 127 -1.20 -10.86 -8.39
CA MET A 127 -1.35 -9.83 -9.41
C MET A 127 -0.10 -9.74 -10.30
N LEU A 128 1.10 -9.67 -9.72
CA LEU A 128 2.36 -9.57 -10.48
C LEU A 128 2.63 -10.83 -11.31
N LYS A 129 2.44 -12.02 -10.74
CA LYS A 129 2.66 -13.29 -11.43
C LYS A 129 1.67 -13.54 -12.57
N ALA A 130 0.51 -12.91 -12.54
CA ALA A 130 -0.48 -12.99 -13.61
C ALA A 130 -0.15 -12.12 -14.84
N ILE A 131 0.79 -11.17 -14.73
CA ILE A 131 1.19 -10.29 -15.82
C ILE A 131 2.12 -11.03 -16.79
N PRO A 132 1.80 -11.11 -18.09
CA PRO A 132 2.69 -11.68 -19.09
C PRO A 132 4.03 -10.94 -19.14
N GLY A 133 5.14 -11.68 -19.30
CA GLY A 133 6.48 -11.12 -19.50
C GLY A 133 7.25 -10.87 -18.19
N ILE A 134 6.62 -10.88 -17.04
CA ILE A 134 7.31 -10.70 -15.75
C ILE A 134 8.06 -11.98 -15.35
N ASP A 135 9.36 -11.86 -15.11
CA ASP A 135 10.17 -12.81 -14.32
C ASP A 135 10.11 -12.43 -12.84
N TYR A 136 9.12 -12.98 -12.12
CA TYR A 136 8.92 -12.65 -10.71
C TYR A 136 9.88 -13.41 -9.81
N VAL A 137 10.63 -12.67 -8.98
CA VAL A 137 11.56 -13.25 -8.00
C VAL A 137 11.34 -12.66 -6.61
N GLU A 138 11.58 -13.47 -5.57
CA GLU A 138 11.55 -12.99 -4.19
C GLU A 138 12.93 -12.46 -3.79
N MET A 139 12.94 -11.43 -2.93
CA MET A 139 14.15 -11.05 -2.18
C MET A 139 14.37 -12.02 -1.01
N GLU A 140 15.59 -12.03 -0.45
CA GLU A 140 15.96 -12.92 0.65
C GLU A 140 14.96 -12.82 1.80
N HIS A 141 14.75 -11.62 2.35
CA HIS A 141 13.75 -11.39 3.37
C HIS A 141 12.43 -10.95 2.73
N ASN A 142 11.45 -11.80 2.77
CA ASN A 142 10.11 -11.56 2.23
C ASN A 142 9.02 -11.97 3.22
N ARG A 143 7.81 -11.58 2.95
CA ARG A 143 6.64 -11.79 3.82
C ARG A 143 6.88 -11.28 5.25
N GLU A 144 6.79 -12.14 6.26
CA GLU A 144 6.98 -11.80 7.68
C GLU A 144 8.37 -11.27 7.98
N GLU A 145 9.38 -11.77 7.27
CA GLU A 145 10.79 -11.39 7.42
C GLU A 145 11.15 -10.13 6.65
N GLY A 146 10.25 -9.61 5.79
CA GLY A 146 10.52 -8.47 4.93
C GLY A 146 11.09 -7.27 5.66
N LEU A 147 12.21 -6.71 5.17
CA LEU A 147 12.87 -5.56 5.76
C LEU A 147 12.04 -4.28 5.59
N CYS A 148 12.09 -3.40 6.58
CA CYS A 148 11.38 -2.12 6.55
C CYS A 148 12.01 -1.15 5.55
N CYS A 149 11.20 -0.40 4.81
CA CYS A 149 11.66 0.68 3.95
C CYS A 149 12.27 1.89 4.68
N GLY A 150 12.03 2.03 5.99
CA GLY A 150 12.49 3.16 6.78
C GLY A 150 11.59 4.40 6.80
N SER A 151 10.46 4.39 6.09
CA SER A 151 9.59 5.58 5.95
C SER A 151 9.12 6.16 7.28
N VAL A 152 8.68 5.31 8.21
CA VAL A 152 8.23 5.77 9.54
C VAL A 152 9.35 6.45 10.31
N VAL A 153 10.56 5.93 10.21
CA VAL A 153 11.75 6.50 10.88
C VAL A 153 12.03 7.91 10.36
N THR A 154 11.93 8.12 9.06
CA THR A 154 12.01 9.46 8.45
C THR A 154 10.89 10.38 8.93
N LEU A 155 9.65 9.89 8.99
CA LEU A 155 8.48 10.68 9.40
C LEU A 155 8.55 11.15 10.86
N VAL A 156 9.20 10.41 11.75
CA VAL A 156 9.37 10.82 13.16
C VAL A 156 10.61 11.69 13.39
N GLY A 157 11.24 12.17 12.32
CA GLY A 157 12.33 13.14 12.38
C GLY A 157 13.75 12.59 12.21
N GLU A 158 13.90 11.29 12.08
CA GLU A 158 15.20 10.63 11.87
C GLU A 158 15.53 10.54 10.37
N ILE A 159 15.63 11.71 9.72
CA ILE A 159 15.71 11.85 8.26
C ILE A 159 16.93 11.20 7.62
N ASP A 160 17.99 10.99 8.37
CA ASP A 160 19.22 10.34 7.90
C ASP A 160 19.19 8.82 8.09
N LYS A 161 18.39 8.31 9.02
CA LYS A 161 18.32 6.88 9.33
C LYS A 161 17.36 6.14 8.41
N GLY A 162 16.28 6.78 7.98
CA GLY A 162 15.32 6.17 7.06
C GLY A 162 15.97 5.68 5.74
N PRO A 163 16.79 6.52 5.05
CA PRO A 163 17.50 6.10 3.86
C PRO A 163 18.49 4.94 4.06
N VAL A 164 19.06 4.79 5.26
CA VAL A 164 19.93 3.63 5.58
C VAL A 164 19.13 2.34 5.60
N LEU A 165 17.93 2.35 6.24
CA LEU A 165 17.04 1.18 6.22
C LEU A 165 16.53 0.87 4.81
N GLY A 166 16.15 1.90 4.06
CA GLY A 166 15.73 1.73 2.67
C GLY A 166 16.83 1.16 1.79
N LYS A 167 18.10 1.55 2.04
CA LYS A 167 19.25 0.99 1.33
C LYS A 167 19.39 -0.51 1.55
N GLN A 168 19.26 -0.99 2.79
CA GLN A 168 19.33 -2.43 3.09
C GLN A 168 18.30 -3.22 2.26
N ARG A 169 17.09 -2.67 2.12
CA ARG A 169 16.06 -3.29 1.28
C ARG A 169 16.39 -3.25 -0.20
N LEU A 170 17.02 -2.18 -0.67
CA LEU A 170 17.49 -2.05 -2.06
C LEU A 170 18.70 -2.94 -2.35
N ASP A 171 19.58 -3.17 -1.39
CA ASP A 171 20.71 -4.10 -1.53
C ASP A 171 20.19 -5.52 -1.84
N GLU A 172 19.13 -5.98 -1.16
CA GLU A 172 18.49 -7.27 -1.48
C GLU A 172 17.91 -7.31 -2.90
N ALA A 173 17.37 -6.20 -3.38
CA ALA A 173 16.86 -6.12 -4.76
C ALA A 173 18.02 -6.20 -5.77
N VAL A 174 19.18 -5.59 -5.45
CA VAL A 174 20.41 -5.73 -6.26
C VAL A 174 20.90 -7.17 -6.26
N ASP A 175 20.95 -7.80 -5.09
CA ASP A 175 21.41 -9.19 -4.93
C ASP A 175 20.50 -10.17 -5.67
N ALA A 176 19.20 -9.89 -5.74
CA ALA A 176 18.24 -10.63 -6.55
C ALA A 176 18.32 -10.33 -8.06
N ALA A 177 19.20 -9.39 -8.47
CA ALA A 177 19.43 -8.96 -9.85
C ALA A 177 18.12 -8.54 -10.55
N VAL A 178 17.29 -7.73 -9.88
CA VAL A 178 16.03 -7.26 -10.44
C VAL A 178 16.19 -5.93 -11.17
N ASP A 179 15.40 -5.75 -12.21
CA ASP A 179 15.26 -4.48 -12.92
C ASP A 179 14.37 -3.51 -12.15
N LYS A 180 13.33 -4.04 -11.49
CA LYS A 180 12.29 -3.24 -10.85
C LYS A 180 11.87 -3.82 -9.49
N LEU A 181 11.73 -2.93 -8.50
CA LEU A 181 11.13 -3.23 -7.21
C LEU A 181 9.74 -2.58 -7.15
N VAL A 182 8.72 -3.41 -7.03
CA VAL A 182 7.33 -2.97 -6.94
C VAL A 182 6.89 -2.88 -5.48
N ALA A 183 6.20 -1.82 -5.13
CA ALA A 183 5.60 -1.62 -3.80
C ALA A 183 4.17 -1.10 -3.95
N LEU A 184 3.29 -1.50 -3.02
CA LEU A 184 1.91 -1.01 -2.99
C LEU A 184 1.68 0.14 -1.98
N CYS A 185 2.66 0.43 -1.14
CA CYS A 185 2.56 1.48 -0.13
C CYS A 185 3.23 2.76 -0.63
N PRO A 186 2.48 3.88 -0.81
CA PRO A 186 3.06 5.15 -1.26
C PRO A 186 4.19 5.66 -0.39
N CYS A 187 4.10 5.50 0.94
CA CYS A 187 5.16 5.89 1.86
C CYS A 187 6.44 5.08 1.64
N CYS A 188 6.32 3.76 1.38
CA CYS A 188 7.47 2.92 1.06
C CYS A 188 8.10 3.33 -0.28
N GLN A 189 7.29 3.63 -1.30
CA GLN A 189 7.78 4.07 -2.61
C GLN A 189 8.59 5.36 -2.48
N VAL A 190 8.07 6.37 -1.79
CA VAL A 190 8.79 7.65 -1.56
C VAL A 190 10.11 7.39 -0.84
N GLN A 191 10.11 6.60 0.23
CA GLN A 191 11.30 6.32 1.01
C GLN A 191 12.35 5.52 0.22
N LEU A 192 11.91 4.50 -0.52
CA LEU A 192 12.81 3.70 -1.35
C LEU A 192 13.41 4.51 -2.50
N ARG A 193 12.64 5.40 -3.13
CA ARG A 193 13.14 6.34 -4.15
C ARG A 193 14.17 7.32 -3.57
N ASP A 194 13.92 7.88 -2.37
CA ASP A 194 14.89 8.75 -1.67
C ASP A 194 16.18 7.98 -1.34
N SER A 195 16.05 6.74 -0.83
CA SER A 195 17.18 5.87 -0.53
C SER A 195 17.98 5.51 -1.78
N ASN A 196 17.28 5.22 -2.88
CA ASN A 196 17.89 4.90 -4.18
C ASN A 196 18.72 6.08 -4.71
N LEU A 197 18.18 7.31 -4.64
CA LEU A 197 18.86 8.54 -5.04
C LEU A 197 20.08 8.84 -4.16
N LYS A 198 19.89 8.83 -2.84
CA LYS A 198 20.97 9.14 -1.88
C LYS A 198 22.16 8.17 -1.96
N ASN A 199 21.86 6.92 -2.23
CA ASN A 199 22.89 5.87 -2.35
C ASN A 199 23.36 5.62 -3.79
N LYS A 200 22.90 6.42 -4.76
CA LYS A 200 23.25 6.33 -6.19
C LYS A 200 23.05 4.91 -6.76
N MET A 201 21.99 4.28 -6.31
CA MET A 201 21.57 2.98 -6.83
C MET A 201 20.71 3.18 -8.10
N ASN A 202 20.59 2.17 -8.92
CA ASN A 202 19.87 2.26 -10.19
C ASN A 202 18.79 1.16 -10.27
N ILE A 203 17.89 1.14 -9.28
CA ILE A 203 16.73 0.25 -9.26
C ILE A 203 15.48 1.06 -9.62
N GLU A 204 14.71 0.59 -10.57
CA GLU A 204 13.40 1.19 -10.83
C GLU A 204 12.46 0.84 -9.68
N ILE A 205 11.75 1.85 -9.13
CA ILE A 205 10.79 1.67 -8.05
C ILE A 205 9.42 2.09 -8.56
N ASP A 206 8.48 1.14 -8.54
CA ASP A 206 7.17 1.32 -9.16
C ASP A 206 6.01 0.99 -8.22
N ASP A 207 4.82 1.45 -8.63
CA ASP A 207 3.57 1.18 -7.92
C ASP A 207 2.89 -0.06 -8.48
N LEU A 208 2.40 -0.95 -7.60
CA LEU A 208 1.70 -2.17 -8.02
C LEU A 208 0.48 -1.86 -8.90
N ALA A 209 -0.31 -0.83 -8.53
CA ALA A 209 -1.50 -0.48 -9.30
C ALA A 209 -1.13 0.02 -10.70
N ARG A 210 0.00 0.74 -10.85
CA ARG A 210 0.50 1.20 -12.15
C ARG A 210 0.92 0.04 -13.04
N VAL A 211 1.73 -0.88 -12.50
CA VAL A 211 2.21 -2.06 -13.24
C VAL A 211 1.05 -2.93 -13.73
N VAL A 212 0.04 -3.14 -12.87
CA VAL A 212 -1.16 -3.89 -13.22
C VAL A 212 -2.01 -3.17 -14.26
N ALA A 213 -2.20 -1.86 -14.10
CA ALA A 213 -2.95 -1.05 -15.07
C ALA A 213 -2.30 -1.03 -16.45
N GLU A 214 -0.96 -0.99 -16.53
CA GLU A 214 -0.20 -1.08 -17.78
C GLU A 214 -0.50 -2.39 -18.53
N SER A 215 -0.64 -3.50 -17.81
CA SER A 215 -0.96 -4.81 -18.40
C SER A 215 -2.44 -4.97 -18.73
N ALA A 216 -3.33 -4.34 -17.99
CA ALA A 216 -4.78 -4.43 -18.23
C ALA A 216 -5.24 -3.67 -19.49
N GLY A 217 -4.53 -2.65 -19.93
CA GLY A 217 -4.78 -1.93 -21.20
C GLY A 217 -5.34 -0.55 -21.00
#